data_13088405361a55813bc24c5b6b46e3c4
#
_entry.id   13088405361a55813bc24c5b6b46e3c4
#
_cell.length_a   1.000
_cell.length_b   1.000
_cell.length_c   1.000
_cell.angle_alpha   90.00
_cell.angle_beta   90.00
_cell.angle_gamma   90.00
#
_symmetry.space_group_name_H-M   'P 1'
#
loop_
_entity.id
_entity.type
_entity.pdbx_description
1 polymer ?
#
loop_
_entity_poly.entity_id
_entity_poly.type
_entity_poly.pdbx_seq_one_letter_code
_entity_poly.pdbx_strand_id
1 'polypeptide(L)' 'MKFLNVLIVVEDIEKSKKFYYDILGLKVICDFGENVVLEGNISLQEKK' A
#
# COMPACT_ATOMS: atom_id res chain seq x y z
N MET A 1 5.80 -23.06 -2.60
CA MET A 1 5.99 -21.66 -2.95
C MET A 1 5.25 -20.72 -2.01
N LYS A 2 5.91 -19.73 -1.55
CA LYS A 2 5.32 -18.80 -0.61
C LYS A 2 5.20 -17.43 -1.20
N PHE A 3 4.12 -16.76 -0.87
CA PHE A 3 3.95 -15.37 -1.23
C PHE A 3 4.32 -14.52 -0.03
N LEU A 4 5.20 -13.58 -0.26
CA LEU A 4 5.59 -12.68 0.79
C LEU A 4 4.85 -11.38 0.58
N ASN A 5 4.14 -10.98 1.61
CA ASN A 5 3.49 -9.68 1.61
C ASN A 5 4.42 -8.69 2.25
N VAL A 6 4.60 -7.56 1.60
CA VAL A 6 5.42 -6.50 2.15
C VAL A 6 4.50 -5.51 2.84
N LEU A 7 4.72 -5.30 4.12
CA LEU A 7 3.96 -4.31 4.87
C LEU A 7 4.84 -3.10 5.10
N ILE A 8 4.36 -1.96 4.66
CA ILE A 8 5.09 -0.71 4.78
C ILE A 8 4.27 0.23 5.65
N VAL A 9 4.88 0.71 6.72
CA VAL A 9 4.23 1.66 7.60
C VAL A 9 4.52 3.07 7.11
N VAL A 10 3.46 3.85 6.91
CA VAL A 10 3.59 5.20 6.38
C VAL A 10 2.87 6.19 7.28
N GLU A 11 3.30 7.43 7.25
CA GLU A 11 2.68 8.46 8.07
C GLU A 11 1.46 9.07 7.40
N ASP A 12 1.47 9.11 6.07
CA ASP A 12 0.37 9.69 5.32
C ASP A 12 0.00 8.72 4.22
N ILE A 13 -1.07 7.96 4.45
CA ILE A 13 -1.44 6.89 3.54
C ILE A 13 -1.97 7.43 2.22
N GLU A 14 -2.59 8.62 2.23
CA GLU A 14 -3.08 9.21 0.99
C GLU A 14 -1.94 9.56 0.06
N LYS A 15 -0.89 10.15 0.61
CA LYS A 15 0.28 10.47 -0.20
C LYS A 15 0.97 9.22 -0.69
N SER A 16 1.03 8.21 0.16
CA SER A 16 1.69 6.96 -0.22
C SER A 16 0.94 6.25 -1.32
N LYS A 17 -0.38 6.22 -1.25
CA LYS A 17 -1.18 5.62 -2.31
C LYS A 17 -0.91 6.31 -3.64
N LYS A 18 -0.91 7.63 -3.62
CA LYS A 18 -0.68 8.39 -4.83
C LYS A 18 0.72 8.16 -5.35
N PHE A 19 1.70 8.13 -4.47
CA PHE A 19 3.09 7.90 -4.85
C PHE A 19 3.24 6.57 -5.58
N TYR A 20 2.72 5.52 -4.99
CA TYR A 20 2.88 4.20 -5.59
C TYR A 20 2.10 4.07 -6.88
N TYR A 21 0.97 4.71 -6.96
CA TYR A 21 0.21 4.69 -8.19
C TYR A 21 0.93 5.45 -9.31
N ASP A 22 1.42 6.65 -9.00
CA ASP A 22 2.03 7.52 -10.02
C ASP A 22 3.40 7.01 -10.46
N ILE A 23 4.19 6.52 -9.52
CA ILE A 23 5.58 6.16 -9.81
C ILE A 23 5.69 4.71 -10.26
N LEU A 24 5.04 3.82 -9.55
CA LEU A 24 5.16 2.39 -9.81
C LEU A 24 3.98 1.80 -10.57
N GLY A 25 2.93 2.57 -10.73
CA GLY A 25 1.76 2.09 -11.45
C GLY A 25 0.97 1.05 -10.69
N LEU A 26 1.12 1.00 -9.38
CA LEU A 26 0.42 0.02 -8.56
C LEU A 26 -0.96 0.55 -8.21
N LYS A 27 -1.95 -0.28 -8.43
CA LYS A 27 -3.32 0.10 -8.13
C LYS A 27 -3.73 -0.43 -6.77
N VAL A 28 -4.67 0.28 -6.16
CA VAL A 28 -5.21 -0.14 -4.89
C VAL A 28 -6.19 -1.28 -5.12
N ILE A 29 -5.94 -2.41 -4.45
CA ILE A 29 -6.83 -3.55 -4.52
C ILE A 29 -7.91 -3.44 -3.46
N CYS A 30 -7.50 -3.15 -2.24
CA CYS A 30 -8.42 -2.97 -1.12
C CYS A 30 -8.00 -1.75 -0.33
N ASP A 31 -8.99 -0.98 0.12
CA ASP A 31 -8.74 0.22 0.89
C ASP A 31 -9.58 0.15 2.16
N PHE A 32 -8.92 -0.06 3.28
CA PHE A 32 -9.58 -0.15 4.57
C PHE A 32 -9.41 1.12 5.39
N GLY A 33 -8.97 2.21 4.76
CA GLY A 33 -8.73 3.45 5.46
C GLY A 33 -7.32 3.54 5.98
N GLU A 34 -7.06 2.91 7.10
CA GLU A 34 -5.72 2.90 7.68
C GLU A 34 -4.83 1.87 7.04
N ASN A 35 -5.43 0.91 6.35
CA ASN A 35 -4.69 -0.18 5.75
C ASN A 35 -5.10 -0.28 4.29
N VAL A 36 -4.13 -0.27 3.41
CA VAL A 36 -4.37 -0.30 1.97
C VAL A 36 -3.55 -1.41 1.37
N VAL A 37 -4.18 -2.24 0.56
CA VAL A 37 -3.49 -3.32 -0.14
C VAL A 37 -3.34 -2.93 -1.60
N LEU A 38 -2.13 -2.98 -2.09
CA LEU A 38 -1.80 -2.64 -3.46
C LEU A 38 -1.48 -3.90 -4.25
N GLU A 39 -1.44 -3.76 -5.57
CA GLU A 39 -1.02 -4.85 -6.41
C GLU A 39 0.42 -5.23 -6.07
N GLY A 40 0.76 -6.49 -6.33
CA GLY A 40 2.12 -6.94 -6.08
C GLY A 40 2.38 -7.32 -4.64
N ASN A 41 1.33 -7.61 -3.88
CA ASN A 41 1.44 -8.06 -2.50
C ASN A 41 2.07 -7.00 -1.58
N ILE A 42 1.77 -5.76 -1.85
CA ILE A 42 2.27 -4.66 -1.04
C ILE A 42 1.11 -4.11 -0.22
N SER A 43 1.31 -3.99 1.07
CA SER A 43 0.32 -3.44 1.98
C SER A 43 0.87 -2.19 2.63
N LEU A 44 0.04 -1.18 2.75
CA LEU A 44 0.42 0.05 3.43
C LEU A 44 -0.39 0.16 4.70
N GLN A 45 0.27 0.55 5.77
CA GLN A 45 -0.37 0.73 7.07
C GLN A 45 -0.09 2.13 7.54
N GLU A 46 -1.12 2.89 7.85
CA GLU A 46 -0.93 4.24 8.34
C GLU A 46 -0.49 4.20 9.79
N LYS A 47 0.56 4.95 10.07
CA LYS A 47 1.09 5.05 11.41
C LYS A 47 0.27 6.07 12.18
N LYS A 48 -0.06 5.74 13.41
CA LYS A 48 -0.80 6.64 14.26
C LYS A 48 0.05 7.22 15.34
#